data_c43681a67b8a229cf970b45942ce118d
#
_entry.id   c43681a67b8a229cf970b45942ce118d
#
_cell.length_a   1.000
_cell.length_b   1.000
_cell.length_c   1.000
_cell.angle_alpha   90.00
_cell.angle_beta   90.00
_cell.angle_gamma   90.00
#
_symmetry.space_group_name_H-M   'P 1'
#
loop_
_entity.id
_entity.type
_entity.pdbx_description
1 polymer ?
#
loop_
_entity_poly.entity_id
_entity_poly.type
_entity_poly.pdbx_seq_one_letter_code
_entity_poly.pdbx_strand_id
1 'polypeptide(L)'
;MENDRGSGGDDESGNGESEVVSSEECVVTAGSKQVDSQPLDLLQANCRSVLNKVLEFWNLVDTYNPYVIIGTESWLRGEINNAEVFRDDYTTFRRERCTREGGVFICVKNYMDCRELWADEDFDMIAIEVKNRDPKLTWEIVGIYRVPNDDMRVMERLAARTDYTGHSTKRSIFWVT
;
A
#
# COMPACT_ATOMS: atom_id res chain seq x y z
N MET A 1 -46.73 -4.81 38.42
CA MET A 1 -46.74 -5.60 37.20
C MET A 1 -46.05 -4.71 36.16
N GLU A 2 -44.73 -4.89 36.05
CA GLU A 2 -44.06 -5.72 35.03
C GLU A 2 -44.33 -5.15 33.65
N ASN A 3 -43.35 -4.82 32.83
CA ASN A 3 -42.09 -5.46 32.51
C ASN A 3 -41.12 -4.48 31.87
N ASP A 4 -39.95 -4.50 32.42
CA ASP A 4 -38.67 -4.25 31.83
C ASP A 4 -38.45 -5.06 30.51
N ARG A 5 -37.88 -4.44 29.46
CA ARG A 5 -37.02 -5.11 28.50
C ARG A 5 -36.05 -4.12 27.86
N GLY A 6 -34.86 -4.10 28.45
CA GLY A 6 -33.69 -3.59 27.73
C GLY A 6 -33.43 -4.39 26.45
N SER A 7 -33.08 -3.70 25.40
CA SER A 7 -32.46 -4.26 24.21
C SER A 7 -31.10 -3.62 24.09
N GLY A 8 -30.08 -4.40 24.45
CA GLY A 8 -28.70 -4.09 24.16
C GLY A 8 -28.48 -4.19 22.65
N GLY A 9 -28.03 -3.11 22.07
CA GLY A 9 -27.48 -3.11 20.72
C GLY A 9 -26.00 -3.45 20.83
N ASP A 10 -25.62 -4.63 20.41
CA ASP A 10 -24.23 -5.03 20.24
C ASP A 10 -23.71 -4.34 18.99
N ASP A 11 -22.89 -3.32 19.17
CA ASP A 11 -22.11 -2.72 18.10
C ASP A 11 -21.01 -3.73 17.69
N GLU A 12 -21.34 -4.59 16.75
CA GLU A 12 -20.32 -5.34 16.02
C GLU A 12 -19.52 -4.38 15.15
N SER A 13 -18.39 -3.95 15.67
CA SER A 13 -17.33 -3.33 14.88
C SER A 13 -16.81 -4.36 13.87
N GLY A 14 -17.30 -4.29 12.65
CA GLY A 14 -16.86 -5.13 11.54
C GLY A 14 -15.36 -4.97 11.31
N ASN A 15 -14.59 -5.92 11.79
CA ASN A 15 -13.20 -6.11 11.37
C ASN A 15 -13.24 -6.51 9.90
N GLY A 16 -12.70 -5.66 9.03
CA GLY A 16 -12.49 -6.02 7.62
C GLY A 16 -11.63 -7.28 7.55
N GLU A 17 -12.17 -8.32 6.94
CA GLU A 17 -11.46 -9.58 6.74
C GLU A 17 -10.28 -9.34 5.81
N SER A 18 -9.09 -9.68 6.26
CA SER A 18 -7.88 -9.73 5.44
C SER A 18 -7.63 -11.18 5.05
N GLU A 19 -7.65 -11.45 3.75
CA GLU A 19 -7.29 -12.76 3.22
C GLU A 19 -5.78 -12.81 2.98
N VAL A 20 -5.12 -13.80 3.56
CA VAL A 20 -3.69 -14.06 3.35
C VAL A 20 -3.57 -15.27 2.44
N VAL A 21 -3.13 -15.05 1.21
CA VAL A 21 -2.81 -16.13 0.28
C VAL A 21 -1.29 -16.28 0.21
N SER A 22 -0.78 -17.43 0.61
CA SER A 22 0.63 -17.78 0.51
C SER A 22 0.82 -18.77 -0.63
N SER A 23 1.45 -18.36 -1.71
CA SER A 23 2.16 -19.28 -2.60
C SER A 23 3.64 -19.31 -2.19
N GLU A 24 4.37 -20.39 -2.44
CA GLU A 24 5.78 -20.54 -2.02
C GLU A 24 6.71 -19.41 -2.50
N GLU A 25 6.22 -18.52 -3.36
CA GLU A 25 7.00 -17.49 -4.02
C GLU A 25 6.55 -16.04 -3.75
N CYS A 26 5.32 -15.80 -3.27
CA CYS A 26 4.82 -14.44 -3.01
C CYS A 26 3.86 -14.44 -1.81
N VAL A 27 4.10 -13.57 -0.82
CA VAL A 27 3.17 -13.35 0.29
C VAL A 27 2.31 -12.15 -0.06
N VAL A 28 1.00 -12.38 -0.14
CA VAL A 28 0.02 -11.36 -0.52
C VAL A 28 -0.98 -11.17 0.60
N THR A 29 -1.26 -9.92 0.90
CA THR A 29 -2.35 -9.55 1.78
C THR A 29 -3.30 -8.63 1.02
N ALA A 30 -4.52 -9.09 0.80
CA ALA A 30 -5.59 -8.26 0.29
C ALA A 30 -6.44 -7.77 1.46
N GLY A 31 -6.71 -6.48 1.53
CA GLY A 31 -7.53 -5.89 2.58
C GLY A 31 -8.38 -4.76 2.06
N SER A 32 -9.64 -4.72 2.44
CA SER A 32 -10.50 -3.57 2.27
C SER A 32 -10.63 -2.83 3.61
N LYS A 33 -10.32 -1.55 3.64
CA LYS A 33 -10.57 -0.70 4.80
C LYS A 33 -11.84 0.08 4.56
N GLN A 34 -12.92 -0.32 5.25
CA GLN A 34 -14.16 0.47 5.25
C GLN A 34 -13.95 1.75 6.05
N VAL A 35 -14.12 2.87 5.39
CA VAL A 35 -14.24 4.15 6.08
C VAL A 35 -15.24 5.01 5.31
N ASP A 36 -16.38 5.30 5.95
CA ASP A 36 -17.45 6.19 5.51
C ASP A 36 -17.49 6.44 3.99
N SER A 37 -18.14 5.56 3.26
CA SER A 37 -18.73 5.62 1.93
C SER A 37 -18.07 4.92 0.74
N GLN A 38 -16.75 4.64 0.71
CA GLN A 38 -16.17 3.81 -0.37
C GLN A 38 -14.92 3.05 0.15
N PRO A 39 -14.90 1.72 0.09
CA PRO A 39 -13.70 0.96 0.42
C PRO A 39 -12.59 1.24 -0.60
N LEU A 40 -11.37 1.38 -0.14
CA LEU A 40 -10.18 1.39 -0.98
C LEU A 40 -9.61 -0.04 -0.99
N ASP A 41 -9.82 -0.75 -2.09
CA ASP A 41 -9.25 -2.08 -2.26
C ASP A 41 -7.76 -1.96 -2.52
N LEU A 42 -6.98 -2.55 -1.63
CA LEU A 42 -5.53 -2.47 -1.62
C LEU A 42 -4.95 -3.89 -1.66
N LEU A 43 -4.00 -4.10 -2.56
CA LEU A 43 -3.21 -5.31 -2.65
C LEU A 43 -1.78 -5.03 -2.21
N GLN A 44 -1.26 -5.82 -1.27
CA GLN A 44 0.16 -5.81 -0.93
C GLN A 44 0.84 -7.10 -1.39
N ALA A 45 2.03 -6.95 -1.93
CA ALA A 45 2.84 -8.09 -2.35
C ALA A 45 4.32 -7.91 -1.94
N ASN A 46 4.90 -8.91 -1.29
CA ASN A 46 6.36 -9.06 -1.26
C ASN A 46 6.75 -9.86 -2.50
N CYS A 47 7.40 -9.20 -3.46
CA CYS A 47 7.59 -9.75 -4.80
C CYS A 47 8.82 -10.65 -4.94
N ARG A 48 9.85 -10.45 -4.12
CA ARG A 48 11.15 -11.12 -4.28
C ARG A 48 11.55 -11.20 -5.76
N SER A 49 11.78 -10.00 -6.37
CA SER A 49 12.02 -9.82 -7.80
C SER A 49 10.77 -9.89 -8.68
N VAL A 50 10.06 -8.77 -8.78
CA VAL A 50 8.85 -8.66 -9.63
C VAL A 50 9.16 -8.94 -11.11
N LEU A 51 10.34 -8.55 -11.59
CA LEU A 51 10.75 -8.75 -12.99
C LEU A 51 10.73 -10.24 -13.41
N ASN A 52 11.12 -11.12 -12.51
CA ASN A 52 11.13 -12.56 -12.76
C ASN A 52 9.74 -13.21 -12.69
N LYS A 53 8.74 -12.49 -12.18
CA LYS A 53 7.39 -12.99 -11.87
C LYS A 53 6.28 -12.10 -12.44
N VAL A 54 6.57 -11.36 -13.50
CA VAL A 54 5.63 -10.38 -14.07
C VAL A 54 4.26 -10.99 -14.38
N LEU A 55 4.23 -12.19 -14.97
CA LEU A 55 2.98 -12.86 -15.32
C LEU A 55 2.19 -13.29 -14.08
N GLU A 56 2.87 -13.88 -13.09
CA GLU A 56 2.25 -14.32 -11.83
C GLU A 56 1.71 -13.12 -11.05
N PHE A 57 2.51 -12.05 -10.98
CA PHE A 57 2.12 -10.81 -10.33
C PHE A 57 0.85 -10.22 -10.97
N TRP A 58 0.80 -10.13 -12.31
CA TRP A 58 -0.37 -9.56 -12.98
C TRP A 58 -1.58 -10.50 -12.97
N ASN A 59 -1.41 -11.82 -12.97
CA ASN A 59 -2.52 -12.75 -12.75
C ASN A 59 -3.16 -12.55 -11.36
N LEU A 60 -2.35 -12.28 -10.36
CA LEU A 60 -2.82 -11.97 -9.02
C LEU A 60 -3.58 -10.63 -9.01
N VAL A 61 -3.03 -9.60 -9.64
CA VAL A 61 -3.70 -8.30 -9.78
C VAL A 61 -5.04 -8.43 -10.52
N ASP A 62 -5.10 -9.25 -11.57
CA ASP A 62 -6.35 -9.49 -12.31
C ASP A 62 -7.40 -10.21 -11.45
N THR A 63 -6.96 -11.06 -10.53
CA THR A 63 -7.86 -11.78 -9.61
C THR A 63 -8.53 -10.83 -8.61
N TYR A 64 -7.75 -9.93 -8.02
CA TYR A 64 -8.23 -9.03 -6.96
C TYR A 64 -8.68 -7.66 -7.49
N ASN A 65 -8.23 -7.27 -8.68
CA ASN A 65 -8.50 -5.99 -9.35
C ASN A 65 -8.42 -4.75 -8.42
N PRO A 66 -7.34 -4.60 -7.64
CA PRO A 66 -7.22 -3.57 -6.61
C PRO A 66 -7.12 -2.17 -7.21
N TYR A 67 -7.57 -1.16 -6.46
CA TYR A 67 -7.33 0.24 -6.81
C TYR A 67 -5.88 0.66 -6.59
N VAL A 68 -5.25 0.09 -5.56
CA VAL A 68 -3.87 0.39 -5.19
C VAL A 68 -3.11 -0.90 -4.93
N ILE A 69 -1.87 -0.95 -5.42
CA ILE A 69 -0.95 -2.05 -5.18
C ILE A 69 0.29 -1.49 -4.50
N ILE A 70 0.73 -2.11 -3.42
CA ILE A 70 2.00 -1.82 -2.77
C ILE A 70 2.88 -3.06 -2.89
N GLY A 71 4.00 -2.93 -3.60
CA GLY A 71 4.95 -4.00 -3.76
C GLY A 71 6.27 -3.69 -3.06
N THR A 72 6.83 -4.69 -2.40
CA THR A 72 8.14 -4.64 -1.76
C THR A 72 9.05 -5.72 -2.31
N GLU A 73 10.35 -5.61 -2.05
CA GLU A 73 11.38 -6.49 -2.64
C GLU A 73 11.24 -6.56 -4.18
N SER A 74 11.03 -5.42 -4.81
CA SER A 74 10.85 -5.35 -6.27
C SER A 74 12.09 -5.80 -7.03
N TRP A 75 13.28 -5.57 -6.48
CA TRP A 75 14.60 -5.80 -7.06
C TRP A 75 14.77 -5.15 -8.44
N LEU A 76 13.96 -4.13 -8.70
CA LEU A 76 14.09 -3.33 -9.92
C LEU A 76 15.33 -2.43 -9.83
N ARG A 77 15.84 -2.06 -10.98
CA ARG A 77 16.96 -1.15 -11.14
C ARG A 77 16.55 0.00 -12.06
N GLY A 78 17.21 1.14 -11.95
CA GLY A 78 16.93 2.33 -12.74
C GLY A 78 16.96 2.12 -14.27
N GLU A 79 17.65 1.07 -14.71
CA GLU A 79 17.76 0.69 -16.12
C GLU A 79 16.46 0.05 -16.65
N ILE A 80 15.63 -0.53 -15.77
CA ILE A 80 14.39 -1.19 -16.15
C ILE A 80 13.29 -0.17 -16.34
N ASN A 81 12.70 -0.12 -17.53
CA ASN A 81 11.60 0.78 -17.82
C ASN A 81 10.31 0.28 -17.16
N ASN A 82 9.47 1.20 -16.67
CA ASN A 82 8.16 0.86 -16.10
C ASN A 82 7.32 0.00 -17.06
N ALA A 83 7.34 0.30 -18.35
CA ALA A 83 6.58 -0.42 -19.36
C ALA A 83 7.00 -1.90 -19.55
N GLU A 84 8.16 -2.31 -19.03
CA GLU A 84 8.61 -3.71 -19.08
C GLU A 84 7.97 -4.57 -17.97
N VAL A 85 7.52 -3.91 -16.89
CA VAL A 85 7.05 -4.60 -15.68
C VAL A 85 5.60 -4.25 -15.36
N PHE A 86 5.24 -2.99 -15.53
CA PHE A 86 3.94 -2.44 -15.11
C PHE A 86 3.05 -2.14 -16.31
N ARG A 87 1.75 -2.35 -16.13
CA ARG A 87 0.74 -2.07 -17.14
C ARG A 87 0.39 -0.59 -17.17
N ASP A 88 -0.09 -0.12 -18.31
CA ASP A 88 -0.51 1.25 -18.57
C ASP A 88 -1.85 1.64 -17.92
N ASP A 89 -2.63 0.67 -17.42
CA ASP A 89 -3.84 0.93 -16.62
C ASP A 89 -3.55 1.33 -15.17
N TYR A 90 -2.25 1.37 -14.78
CA TYR A 90 -1.78 1.84 -13.49
C TYR A 90 -0.72 2.94 -13.64
N THR A 91 -0.84 3.99 -12.83
CA THR A 91 0.25 4.95 -12.59
C THR A 91 1.18 4.38 -11.54
N THR A 92 2.47 4.26 -11.85
CA THR A 92 3.46 3.60 -10.99
C THR A 92 4.45 4.59 -10.42
N PHE A 93 4.60 4.58 -9.12
CA PHE A 93 5.63 5.25 -8.34
C PHE A 93 6.55 4.19 -7.76
N ARG A 94 7.86 4.38 -7.86
CA ARG A 94 8.81 3.39 -7.35
C ARG A 94 10.03 4.03 -6.75
N ARG A 95 10.59 3.35 -5.76
CA ARG A 95 11.89 3.65 -5.18
C ARG A 95 12.77 2.42 -5.24
N GLU A 96 13.95 2.59 -5.80
CA GLU A 96 14.91 1.53 -6.01
C GLU A 96 16.09 1.72 -5.08
N ARG A 97 16.61 0.62 -4.59
CA ARG A 97 17.85 0.61 -3.86
C ARG A 97 19.02 0.44 -4.82
N CYS A 98 20.13 1.10 -4.54
CA CYS A 98 21.38 0.87 -5.29
C CYS A 98 21.94 -0.55 -5.11
N THR A 99 21.43 -1.30 -4.12
CA THR A 99 21.80 -2.70 -3.86
C THR A 99 20.90 -3.66 -4.62
N ARG A 100 21.32 -4.95 -4.69
CA ARG A 100 20.63 -5.98 -5.48
C ARG A 100 19.24 -6.34 -4.95
N GLU A 101 19.01 -6.18 -3.65
CA GLU A 101 17.78 -6.58 -2.94
C GLU A 101 17.07 -5.34 -2.40
N GLY A 102 15.75 -5.41 -2.19
CA GLY A 102 14.93 -4.32 -1.69
C GLY A 102 14.12 -3.65 -2.79
N GLY A 103 13.82 -2.38 -2.60
CA GLY A 103 12.98 -1.58 -3.48
C GLY A 103 11.49 -1.70 -3.16
N VAL A 104 10.78 -0.60 -3.33
CA VAL A 104 9.35 -0.46 -3.10
C VAL A 104 8.70 0.20 -4.31
N PHE A 105 7.47 -0.19 -4.62
CA PHE A 105 6.64 0.50 -5.60
C PHE A 105 5.20 0.60 -5.13
N ILE A 106 4.50 1.60 -5.64
CA ILE A 106 3.07 1.79 -5.46
C ILE A 106 2.46 2.00 -6.85
N CYS A 107 1.50 1.16 -7.21
CA CYS A 107 0.71 1.31 -8.42
C CYS A 107 -0.71 1.76 -8.05
N VAL A 108 -1.24 2.74 -8.76
CA VAL A 108 -2.60 3.28 -8.56
C VAL A 108 -3.32 3.24 -9.89
N LYS A 109 -4.58 2.80 -9.92
CA LYS A 109 -5.38 2.83 -11.16
C LYS A 109 -5.30 4.21 -11.81
N ASN A 110 -4.99 4.27 -13.11
CA ASN A 110 -4.65 5.50 -13.84
C ASN A 110 -5.78 6.55 -13.91
N TYR A 111 -7.03 6.16 -13.64
CA TYR A 111 -8.17 7.08 -13.55
C TYR A 111 -8.29 7.78 -12.18
N MET A 112 -7.46 7.41 -11.20
CA MET A 112 -7.41 8.06 -9.89
C MET A 112 -6.39 9.21 -9.92
N ASP A 113 -6.76 10.36 -9.37
CA ASP A 113 -5.85 11.49 -9.23
C ASP A 113 -4.84 11.18 -8.11
N CYS A 114 -3.58 11.03 -8.47
CA CYS A 114 -2.52 10.68 -7.52
C CYS A 114 -1.22 11.43 -7.85
N ARG A 115 -0.41 11.64 -6.81
CA ARG A 115 0.92 12.26 -6.96
C ARG A 115 1.87 11.77 -5.89
N GLU A 116 3.15 11.77 -6.22
CA GLU A 116 4.19 11.54 -5.22
C GLU A 116 4.24 12.71 -4.24
N LEU A 117 4.34 12.40 -2.96
CA LEU A 117 4.57 13.37 -1.89
C LEU A 117 6.05 13.48 -1.57
N TRP A 118 6.67 12.34 -1.33
CA TRP A 118 8.09 12.22 -1.05
C TRP A 118 8.58 10.78 -1.26
N ALA A 119 9.87 10.65 -1.54
CA ALA A 119 10.61 9.40 -1.48
C ALA A 119 11.88 9.60 -0.62
N ASP A 120 12.37 8.56 0.02
CA ASP A 120 13.60 8.63 0.79
C ASP A 120 14.74 7.93 0.03
N GLU A 121 15.93 8.58 0.00
CA GLU A 121 17.06 8.06 -0.75
C GLU A 121 17.85 7.00 0.02
N ASP A 122 17.83 7.07 1.34
CA ASP A 122 18.59 6.18 2.22
C ASP A 122 17.78 4.92 2.58
N PHE A 123 16.45 5.02 2.50
CA PHE A 123 15.54 3.96 2.86
C PHE A 123 14.59 3.64 1.70
N ASP A 124 14.18 2.38 1.61
CA ASP A 124 13.16 1.95 0.64
C ASP A 124 11.78 2.42 1.10
N MET A 125 11.55 3.74 0.98
CA MET A 125 10.29 4.37 1.36
C MET A 125 9.81 5.32 0.28
N ILE A 126 8.50 5.30 0.02
CA ILE A 126 7.83 6.22 -0.88
C ILE A 126 6.44 6.53 -0.34
N ALA A 127 6.03 7.77 -0.43
CA ALA A 127 4.69 8.22 -0.09
C ALA A 127 4.02 8.90 -1.27
N ILE A 128 2.76 8.58 -1.45
CA ILE A 128 1.90 9.16 -2.47
C ILE A 128 0.61 9.71 -1.85
N GLU A 129 0.04 10.68 -2.52
CA GLU A 129 -1.31 11.16 -2.26
C GLU A 129 -2.25 10.61 -3.31
N VAL A 130 -3.38 10.05 -2.88
CA VAL A 130 -4.45 9.59 -3.76
C VAL A 130 -5.73 10.30 -3.37
N LYS A 131 -6.34 11.03 -4.30
CA LYS A 131 -7.60 11.71 -4.06
C LYS A 131 -8.77 10.77 -4.24
N ASN A 132 -9.71 10.82 -3.30
CA ASN A 132 -10.97 10.12 -3.43
C ASN A 132 -11.94 10.92 -4.32
N ARG A 133 -13.03 10.27 -4.77
CA ARG A 133 -14.17 10.95 -5.42
C ARG A 133 -14.79 12.03 -4.53
N ASP A 134 -14.80 11.83 -3.21
CA ASP A 134 -15.08 12.89 -2.24
C ASP A 134 -13.82 13.77 -2.08
N PRO A 135 -13.85 15.04 -2.51
CA PRO A 135 -12.67 15.91 -2.44
C PRO A 135 -12.24 16.23 -1.00
N LYS A 136 -13.06 15.89 0.00
CA LYS A 136 -12.70 16.02 1.41
C LYS A 136 -11.88 14.84 1.92
N LEU A 137 -11.83 13.76 1.16
CA LEU A 137 -11.12 12.55 1.53
C LEU A 137 -9.91 12.38 0.63
N THR A 138 -8.75 12.50 1.23
CA THR A 138 -7.47 12.25 0.56
C THR A 138 -6.73 11.17 1.34
N TRP A 139 -6.20 10.20 0.61
CA TRP A 139 -5.39 9.14 1.17
C TRP A 139 -3.92 9.49 1.03
N GLU A 140 -3.16 9.35 2.08
CA GLU A 140 -1.71 9.30 2.04
C GLU A 140 -1.30 7.83 2.20
N ILE A 141 -0.67 7.28 1.19
CA ILE A 141 -0.26 5.88 1.14
C ILE A 141 1.26 5.85 1.19
N VAL A 142 1.79 5.14 2.17
CA VAL A 142 3.23 5.01 2.39
C VAL A 142 3.64 3.56 2.25
N GLY A 143 4.48 3.28 1.26
CA GLY A 143 5.13 1.99 1.08
C GLY A 143 6.51 2.00 1.73
N ILE A 144 6.81 0.99 2.54
CA ILE A 144 8.08 0.85 3.26
C ILE A 144 8.55 -0.59 3.15
N TYR A 145 9.80 -0.77 2.75
CA TYR A 145 10.50 -2.03 2.92
C TYR A 145 11.61 -1.87 3.95
N ARG A 146 11.58 -2.71 4.98
CA ARG A 146 12.59 -2.75 6.04
C ARG A 146 13.39 -4.04 5.96
N VAL A 147 14.69 -3.91 5.83
CA VAL A 147 15.59 -5.06 5.89
C VAL A 147 15.50 -5.73 7.28
N PRO A 148 15.37 -7.05 7.36
CA PRO A 148 15.51 -7.75 8.63
C PRO A 148 16.82 -7.34 9.32
N ASN A 149 16.77 -7.04 10.60
CA ASN A 149 17.88 -6.52 11.43
C ASN A 149 18.27 -5.04 11.20
N ASP A 150 17.48 -4.28 10.45
CA ASP A 150 17.65 -2.82 10.48
C ASP A 150 17.23 -2.28 11.85
N ASP A 151 18.01 -1.32 12.34
CA ASP A 151 17.70 -0.67 13.62
C ASP A 151 16.45 0.22 13.50
N MET A 152 16.08 0.88 14.57
CA MET A 152 14.89 1.75 14.64
C MET A 152 14.94 2.98 13.73
N ARG A 153 16.05 3.21 12.98
CA ARG A 153 16.25 4.39 12.13
C ARG A 153 15.16 4.56 11.08
N VAL A 154 14.65 3.46 10.52
CA VAL A 154 13.53 3.51 9.55
C VAL A 154 12.29 4.14 10.19
N MET A 155 11.96 3.71 11.41
CA MET A 155 10.78 4.21 12.15
C MET A 155 10.96 5.66 12.60
N GLU A 156 12.17 6.03 13.05
CA GLU A 156 12.52 7.41 13.39
C GLU A 156 12.42 8.32 12.16
N ARG A 157 12.92 7.85 11.02
CA ARG A 157 12.84 8.59 9.75
C ARG A 157 11.41 8.78 9.29
N LEU A 158 10.58 7.72 9.41
CA LEU A 158 9.15 7.80 9.10
C LEU A 158 8.44 8.81 10.02
N ALA A 159 8.66 8.74 11.32
CA ALA A 159 8.07 9.67 12.28
C ALA A 159 8.44 11.13 11.94
N ALA A 160 9.69 11.40 11.63
CA ALA A 160 10.14 12.72 11.22
C ALA A 160 9.47 13.24 9.94
N ARG A 161 9.05 12.34 9.04
CA ARG A 161 8.33 12.70 7.80
C ARG A 161 6.84 12.93 8.03
N THR A 162 6.22 12.17 8.92
CA THR A 162 4.78 12.25 9.20
C THR A 162 4.42 13.42 10.11
N ASP A 163 5.27 13.82 11.04
CA ASP A 163 5.06 15.00 11.88
C ASP A 163 4.99 16.32 11.08
N TYR A 164 5.50 16.32 9.85
CA TYR A 164 5.49 17.50 8.98
C TYR A 164 4.13 17.74 8.28
N THR A 165 3.20 16.78 8.34
CA THR A 165 1.89 16.88 7.68
C THR A 165 0.78 17.43 8.58
N GLY A 166 1.11 18.39 9.45
CA GLY A 166 0.18 19.04 10.37
C GLY A 166 -1.12 19.51 9.69
N HIS A 167 -2.26 19.09 10.25
CA HIS A 167 -3.62 19.57 9.96
C HIS A 167 -4.17 19.29 8.56
N SER A 168 -4.38 18.03 8.24
CA SER A 168 -5.16 17.66 7.05
C SER A 168 -6.19 16.58 7.40
N THR A 169 -7.37 16.65 6.79
CA THR A 169 -8.37 15.58 6.71
C THR A 169 -7.84 14.34 5.96
N LYS A 170 -6.51 14.19 5.89
CA LYS A 170 -5.83 13.07 5.25
C LYS A 170 -5.89 11.84 6.14
N ARG A 171 -6.22 10.73 5.55
CA ARG A 171 -6.14 9.41 6.18
C ARG A 171 -4.86 8.74 5.72
N SER A 172 -3.98 8.42 6.64
CA SER A 172 -2.69 7.80 6.33
C SER A 172 -2.80 6.28 6.42
N ILE A 173 -2.34 5.59 5.39
CA ILE A 173 -2.20 4.15 5.36
C ILE A 173 -0.70 3.86 5.27
N PHE A 174 -0.17 3.24 6.31
CA PHE A 174 1.22 2.82 6.35
C PHE A 174 1.31 1.33 6.10
N TRP A 175 2.27 0.95 5.29
CA TRP A 175 2.52 -0.44 4.99
C TRP A 175 4.00 -0.75 5.10
N VAL A 176 4.35 -1.57 6.10
CA VAL A 176 5.73 -1.97 6.43
C VAL A 176 5.86 -3.46 6.25
N THR A 177 6.82 -3.92 5.47
CA THR A 177 7.22 -5.33 5.35
C THR A 177 8.70 -5.52 5.59
#